data_c721f46919c8c472ac0ac5223b90f9c4
#
_entry.id   c721f46919c8c472ac0ac5223b90f9c4
#
_cell.length_a   1.000
_cell.length_b   1.000
_cell.length_c   1.000
_cell.angle_alpha   90.00
_cell.angle_beta   90.00
_cell.angle_gamma   90.00
#
_symmetry.space_group_name_H-M   'P 1'
#
loop_
_entity.id
_entity.type
_entity.pdbx_description
1 polymer ?
#
loop_
_entity_poly.entity_id
_entity_poly.type
_entity_poly.pdbx_seq_one_letter_code
_entity_poly.pdbx_strand_id
1 'polypeptide(L)'
;MLNRSLNRINALLIRTQAEYSKQEHFYRSLLEEVPSCVFAWDSSGKIMMANSAALTLLGCQQLAQYDQLKPILQEKEKKERLSLSQNQMKLHNETITILSIKDISNELNDKESESWNKLSHVLTHEIMNTIAPIISLSQTLSAYPDNSEKTLRGLHIIQAQSERLL
;
A
#
# COMPACT_ATOMS: atom_id res chain seq x y z
N MET A 1 59.71 -18.93 15.29
CA MET A 1 58.94 -18.52 14.11
C MET A 1 57.47 -18.97 14.17
N LEU A 2 57.17 -20.17 14.61
CA LEU A 2 55.81 -20.73 14.67
C LEU A 2 54.79 -19.88 15.51
N ASN A 3 55.18 -19.42 16.68
CA ASN A 3 54.32 -18.61 17.54
C ASN A 3 53.93 -17.23 16.93
N ARG A 4 54.81 -16.61 16.17
CA ARG A 4 54.47 -15.33 15.48
C ARG A 4 53.49 -15.55 14.35
N SER A 5 53.55 -16.66 13.61
CA SER A 5 52.61 -16.99 12.56
C SER A 5 51.26 -17.36 13.14
N LEU A 6 51.21 -18.10 14.25
CA LEU A 6 49.98 -18.47 14.96
C LEU A 6 49.25 -17.23 15.50
N ASN A 7 49.97 -16.30 16.14
CA ASN A 7 49.38 -15.06 16.61
C ASN A 7 48.86 -14.18 15.49
N ARG A 8 49.51 -14.17 14.33
CA ARG A 8 49.02 -13.42 13.16
C ARG A 8 47.75 -14.01 12.56
N ILE A 9 47.65 -15.34 12.49
CA ILE A 9 46.47 -16.05 12.01
C ILE A 9 45.28 -15.80 12.98
N ASN A 10 45.53 -15.92 14.29
CA ASN A 10 44.50 -15.65 15.29
C ASN A 10 44.00 -14.20 15.23
N ALA A 11 44.89 -13.22 15.06
CA ALA A 11 44.49 -11.82 14.94
C ALA A 11 43.67 -11.57 13.66
N LEU A 12 44.00 -12.21 12.55
CA LEU A 12 43.22 -12.15 11.30
C LEU A 12 41.83 -12.79 11.48
N LEU A 13 41.75 -13.97 12.10
CA LEU A 13 40.47 -14.65 12.38
C LEU A 13 39.53 -13.79 13.23
N ILE A 14 40.06 -13.23 14.34
CA ILE A 14 39.29 -12.34 15.22
C ILE A 14 38.78 -11.10 14.46
N ARG A 15 39.63 -10.50 13.63
CA ARG A 15 39.26 -9.32 12.83
C ARG A 15 38.18 -9.67 11.81
N THR A 16 38.35 -10.77 11.06
CA THR A 16 37.37 -11.22 10.07
C THR A 16 36.03 -11.55 10.74
N GLN A 17 36.06 -12.22 11.89
CA GLN A 17 34.86 -12.54 12.64
C GLN A 17 34.14 -11.29 13.18
N ALA A 18 34.90 -10.28 13.60
CA ALA A 18 34.32 -9.00 14.03
C ALA A 18 33.72 -8.22 12.87
N GLU A 19 34.31 -8.27 11.69
CA GLU A 19 33.76 -7.65 10.47
C GLU A 19 32.47 -8.36 10.01
N TYR A 20 32.42 -9.69 10.02
CA TYR A 20 31.21 -10.46 9.74
C TYR A 20 30.09 -10.17 10.72
N SER A 21 30.38 -10.16 12.03
CA SER A 21 29.39 -9.83 13.06
C SER A 21 28.82 -8.42 12.91
N LYS A 22 29.67 -7.45 12.58
CA LYS A 22 29.24 -6.07 12.28
C LYS A 22 28.31 -6.00 11.08
N GLN A 23 28.64 -6.74 10.02
CA GLN A 23 27.86 -6.76 8.80
C GLN A 23 26.52 -7.46 9.01
N GLU A 24 26.51 -8.58 9.73
CA GLU A 24 25.28 -9.27 10.12
C GLU A 24 24.36 -8.36 10.94
N HIS A 25 24.92 -7.69 11.94
CA HIS A 25 24.14 -6.76 12.78
C HIS A 25 23.58 -5.59 11.99
N PHE A 26 24.34 -5.05 11.06
CA PHE A 26 23.89 -3.98 10.16
C PHE A 26 22.71 -4.42 9.30
N TYR A 27 22.79 -5.58 8.63
CA TYR A 27 21.68 -6.09 7.82
C TYR A 27 20.45 -6.40 8.65
N ARG A 28 20.61 -6.97 9.83
CA ARG A 28 19.51 -7.21 10.76
C ARG A 28 18.83 -5.92 11.17
N SER A 29 19.60 -4.90 11.53
CA SER A 29 19.06 -3.58 11.89
C SER A 29 18.33 -2.91 10.73
N LEU A 30 18.84 -3.02 9.51
CA LEU A 30 18.12 -2.52 8.32
C LEU A 30 16.77 -3.20 8.11
N LEU A 31 16.68 -4.49 8.34
CA LEU A 31 15.43 -5.24 8.20
C LEU A 31 14.41 -4.90 9.29
N GLU A 32 14.88 -4.53 10.49
CA GLU A 32 14.01 -4.05 11.57
C GLU A 32 13.39 -2.68 11.27
N GLU A 33 14.08 -1.82 10.51
CA GLU A 33 13.57 -0.52 10.09
C GLU A 33 12.56 -0.59 8.93
N VAL A 34 12.44 -1.75 8.26
CA VAL A 34 11.46 -1.92 7.18
C VAL A 34 10.04 -2.01 7.76
N PRO A 35 9.11 -1.12 7.36
CA PRO A 35 7.75 -1.10 7.90
C PRO A 35 6.88 -2.29 7.48
N SER A 36 7.38 -3.11 6.55
CA SER A 36 6.70 -4.34 6.11
C SER A 36 7.13 -5.52 6.97
N CYS A 37 6.20 -6.45 7.20
CA CYS A 37 6.52 -7.74 7.82
C CYS A 37 7.33 -8.58 6.84
N VAL A 38 8.53 -9.00 7.21
CA VAL A 38 9.42 -9.79 6.35
C VAL A 38 9.72 -11.13 7.01
N PHE A 39 9.52 -12.20 6.25
CA PHE A 39 9.84 -13.56 6.62
C PHE A 39 10.75 -14.19 5.57
N ALA A 40 11.71 -15.01 5.98
CA ALA A 40 12.50 -15.82 5.08
C ALA A 40 12.62 -17.25 5.62
N TRP A 41 12.45 -18.23 4.73
CA TRP A 41 12.59 -19.66 5.07
C TRP A 41 13.31 -20.41 3.96
N ASP A 42 13.91 -21.53 4.34
CA ASP A 42 14.61 -22.45 3.45
C ASP A 42 13.66 -23.43 2.74
N SER A 43 14.22 -24.30 1.90
CA SER A 43 13.47 -25.33 1.17
C SER A 43 12.79 -26.38 2.08
N SER A 44 13.20 -26.50 3.35
CA SER A 44 12.57 -27.37 4.35
C SER A 44 11.41 -26.70 5.09
N GLY A 45 11.15 -25.41 4.83
CA GLY A 45 10.15 -24.59 5.52
C GLY A 45 10.63 -24.05 6.87
N LYS A 46 11.93 -24.21 7.21
CA LYS A 46 12.49 -23.66 8.43
C LYS A 46 12.64 -22.15 8.30
N ILE A 47 12.08 -21.41 9.26
CA ILE A 47 12.21 -19.95 9.30
C ILE A 47 13.66 -19.58 9.64
N MET A 48 14.31 -18.88 8.73
CA MET A 48 15.67 -18.36 8.90
C MET A 48 15.67 -16.96 9.48
N MET A 49 14.62 -16.17 9.16
CA MET A 49 14.53 -14.78 9.57
C MET A 49 13.07 -14.32 9.62
N ALA A 50 12.75 -13.51 10.61
CA ALA A 50 11.55 -12.70 10.71
C ALA A 50 11.93 -11.40 11.41
N ASN A 51 11.44 -10.25 10.90
CA ASN A 51 11.64 -8.97 11.59
C ASN A 51 10.59 -8.78 12.70
N SER A 52 10.78 -7.78 13.56
CA SER A 52 9.87 -7.50 14.69
C SER A 52 8.46 -7.15 14.23
N ALA A 53 8.30 -6.44 13.11
CA ALA A 53 6.99 -6.16 12.51
C ALA A 53 6.25 -7.46 12.17
N ALA A 54 6.96 -8.46 11.63
CA ALA A 54 6.41 -9.77 11.29
C ALA A 54 5.94 -10.54 12.53
N LEU A 55 6.74 -10.55 13.59
CA LEU A 55 6.39 -11.21 14.85
C LEU A 55 5.20 -10.53 15.54
N THR A 56 5.16 -9.19 15.50
CA THR A 56 4.05 -8.39 16.05
C THR A 56 2.75 -8.67 15.30
N LEU A 57 2.79 -8.70 13.96
CA LEU A 57 1.62 -9.03 13.13
C LEU A 57 1.04 -10.37 13.50
N LEU A 58 1.87 -11.37 13.78
CA LEU A 58 1.44 -12.73 14.12
C LEU A 58 1.06 -12.91 15.59
N GLY A 59 1.41 -11.94 16.45
CA GLY A 59 1.21 -12.03 17.89
C GLY A 59 2.04 -13.16 18.55
N CYS A 60 3.20 -13.50 17.98
CA CYS A 60 4.09 -14.54 18.51
C CYS A 60 5.50 -13.99 18.70
N GLN A 61 6.24 -14.59 19.66
CA GLN A 61 7.63 -14.19 19.95
C GLN A 61 8.66 -14.90 19.07
N GLN A 62 8.35 -16.09 18.59
CA GLN A 62 9.22 -16.89 17.74
C GLN A 62 8.40 -17.78 16.79
N LEU A 63 8.91 -17.97 15.58
CA LEU A 63 8.40 -18.87 14.57
C LEU A 63 9.53 -19.79 14.11
N ALA A 64 9.28 -21.10 14.14
CA ALA A 64 10.27 -22.10 13.74
C ALA A 64 10.02 -22.64 12.33
N GLN A 65 8.75 -22.78 11.92
CA GLN A 65 8.33 -23.44 10.68
C GLN A 65 7.29 -22.62 9.93
N TYR A 66 7.38 -22.63 8.61
CA TYR A 66 6.43 -21.96 7.70
C TYR A 66 4.99 -22.48 7.86
N ASP A 67 4.82 -23.76 8.16
CA ASP A 67 3.48 -24.34 8.34
C ASP A 67 2.71 -23.71 9.52
N GLN A 68 3.41 -23.16 10.50
CA GLN A 68 2.79 -22.40 11.59
C GLN A 68 2.28 -21.02 11.14
N LEU A 69 2.91 -20.44 10.13
CA LEU A 69 2.56 -19.15 9.57
C LEU A 69 1.30 -19.21 8.70
N LYS A 70 1.14 -20.28 7.95
CA LYS A 70 0.11 -20.45 6.93
C LYS A 70 -1.33 -20.23 7.41
N PRO A 71 -1.79 -20.86 8.51
CA PRO A 71 -3.17 -20.65 9.00
C PRO A 71 -3.39 -19.22 9.52
N ILE A 72 -2.39 -18.63 10.16
CA ILE A 72 -2.48 -17.27 10.72
C ILE A 72 -2.58 -16.25 9.57
N LEU A 73 -1.81 -16.42 8.51
CA LEU A 73 -1.89 -15.55 7.33
C LEU A 73 -3.25 -15.62 6.66
N GLN A 74 -3.79 -16.83 6.47
CA GLN A 74 -5.10 -17.00 5.84
C GLN A 74 -6.23 -16.34 6.64
N GLU A 75 -6.15 -16.36 7.97
CA GLU A 75 -7.14 -15.70 8.82
C GLU A 75 -7.01 -14.17 8.74
N LYS A 76 -5.78 -13.64 8.77
CA LYS A 76 -5.51 -12.20 8.71
C LYS A 76 -5.80 -11.61 7.34
N GLU A 77 -5.45 -12.29 6.25
CA GLU A 77 -5.75 -11.87 4.88
C GLU A 77 -7.26 -11.68 4.65
N LYS A 78 -8.11 -12.48 5.33
CA LYS A 78 -9.56 -12.35 5.27
C LYS A 78 -10.10 -11.15 6.06
N LYS A 79 -9.39 -10.71 7.09
CA LYS A 79 -9.83 -9.66 8.02
C LYS A 79 -9.20 -8.30 7.74
N GLU A 80 -8.02 -8.29 7.18
CA GLU A 80 -7.18 -7.11 7.00
C GLU A 80 -6.86 -6.92 5.50
N ARG A 81 -6.68 -5.67 5.07
CA ARG A 81 -6.27 -5.35 3.70
C ARG A 81 -4.75 -5.50 3.58
N LEU A 82 -4.29 -6.73 3.42
CA LEU A 82 -2.87 -7.07 3.34
C LEU A 82 -2.43 -7.26 1.89
N SER A 83 -1.29 -6.71 1.53
CA SER A 83 -0.58 -7.00 0.28
C SER A 83 0.55 -7.99 0.58
N LEU A 84 0.51 -9.15 -0.07
CA LEU A 84 1.52 -10.20 0.06
C LEU A 84 2.39 -10.23 -1.20
N SER A 85 3.71 -10.22 -1.01
CA SER A 85 4.69 -10.38 -2.09
C SER A 85 5.66 -11.49 -1.71
N GLN A 86 5.73 -12.53 -2.55
CA GLN A 86 6.61 -13.68 -2.35
C GLN A 86 7.66 -13.73 -3.46
N ASN A 87 8.92 -13.84 -3.07
CA ASN A 87 10.06 -13.96 -3.95
C ASN A 87 10.92 -15.16 -3.55
N GLN A 88 11.62 -15.74 -4.51
CA GLN A 88 12.56 -16.84 -4.27
C GLN A 88 13.95 -16.44 -4.77
N MET A 89 14.95 -16.79 -3.98
CA MET A 89 16.35 -16.61 -4.36
C MET A 89 17.16 -17.87 -4.08
N LYS A 90 18.21 -18.09 -4.84
CA LYS A 90 19.15 -19.18 -4.59
C LYS A 90 20.38 -18.64 -3.86
N LEU A 91 20.69 -19.19 -2.72
CA LEU A 91 21.87 -18.88 -1.93
C LEU A 91 22.63 -20.17 -1.62
N HIS A 92 23.89 -20.29 -2.03
CA HIS A 92 24.73 -21.48 -1.77
C HIS A 92 24.06 -22.83 -2.08
N ASN A 93 23.36 -22.92 -3.23
CA ASN A 93 22.61 -24.10 -3.67
C ASN A 93 21.30 -24.40 -2.92
N GLU A 94 20.90 -23.57 -1.98
CA GLU A 94 19.62 -23.64 -1.28
C GLU A 94 18.66 -22.60 -1.84
N THR A 95 17.38 -22.96 -1.92
CA THR A 95 16.33 -22.02 -2.31
C THR A 95 15.76 -21.38 -1.05
N ILE A 96 15.89 -20.07 -0.95
CA ILE A 96 15.30 -19.28 0.13
C ILE A 96 14.07 -18.57 -0.42
N THR A 97 12.96 -18.71 0.26
CA THR A 97 11.73 -17.99 -0.04
C THR A 97 11.58 -16.82 0.93
N ILE A 98 11.32 -15.64 0.38
CA ILE A 98 11.09 -14.40 1.13
C ILE A 98 9.65 -13.98 0.93
N LEU A 99 8.91 -13.76 2.02
CA LEU A 99 7.57 -13.22 2.03
C LEU A 99 7.59 -11.84 2.68
N SER A 100 7.07 -10.85 1.96
CA SER A 100 6.83 -9.51 2.49
C SER A 100 5.32 -9.29 2.59
N ILE A 101 4.85 -8.82 3.74
CA ILE A 101 3.45 -8.51 4.00
C ILE A 101 3.37 -7.04 4.39
N LYS A 102 2.50 -6.30 3.71
CA LYS A 102 2.26 -4.88 3.96
C LYS A 102 0.77 -4.65 4.21
N ASP A 103 0.43 -3.92 5.27
CA ASP A 103 -0.91 -3.37 5.44
C ASP A 103 -1.10 -2.19 4.49
N ILE A 104 -2.10 -2.31 3.60
CA ILE A 104 -2.41 -1.29 2.58
C ILE A 104 -3.73 -0.56 2.87
N SER A 105 -4.29 -0.69 4.07
CA SER A 105 -5.56 -0.09 4.45
C SER A 105 -5.54 1.43 4.29
N ASN A 106 -4.47 2.09 4.74
CA ASN A 106 -4.33 3.54 4.63
C ASN A 106 -4.17 3.97 3.17
N GLU A 107 -3.35 3.29 2.38
CA GLU A 107 -3.13 3.60 0.97
C GLU A 107 -4.40 3.42 0.12
N LEU A 108 -5.23 2.44 0.45
CA LEU A 108 -6.53 2.26 -0.20
C LEU A 108 -7.52 3.36 0.19
N ASN A 109 -7.59 3.71 1.48
CA ASN A 109 -8.45 4.79 1.96
C ASN A 109 -8.06 6.14 1.34
N ASP A 110 -6.76 6.43 1.21
CA ASP A 110 -6.26 7.65 0.58
C ASP A 110 -6.64 7.70 -0.90
N LYS A 111 -6.49 6.59 -1.64
CA LYS A 111 -6.91 6.49 -3.04
C LYS A 111 -8.42 6.57 -3.22
N GLU A 112 -9.20 5.96 -2.34
CA GLU A 112 -10.65 6.08 -2.34
C GLU A 112 -11.06 7.55 -2.10
N SER A 113 -10.46 8.22 -1.14
CA SER A 113 -10.72 9.64 -0.83
C SER A 113 -10.33 10.55 -2.00
N GLU A 114 -9.18 10.33 -2.63
CA GLU A 114 -8.76 11.07 -3.82
C GLU A 114 -9.75 10.88 -4.98
N SER A 115 -10.18 9.65 -5.21
CA SER A 115 -11.16 9.31 -6.24
C SER A 115 -12.51 9.96 -5.98
N TRP A 116 -12.98 9.95 -4.73
CA TRP A 116 -14.20 10.63 -4.31
C TRP A 116 -14.12 12.14 -4.50
N ASN A 117 -13.01 12.76 -4.12
CA ASN A 117 -12.80 14.21 -4.30
C ASN A 117 -12.82 14.58 -5.78
N LYS A 118 -12.16 13.79 -6.62
CA LYS A 118 -12.14 14.00 -8.07
C LYS A 118 -13.52 13.85 -8.70
N LEU A 119 -14.25 12.81 -8.30
CA LEU A 119 -15.62 12.57 -8.76
C LEU A 119 -16.56 13.69 -8.30
N SER A 120 -16.49 14.11 -7.06
CA SER A 120 -17.27 15.21 -6.49
C SER A 120 -17.01 16.51 -7.22
N HIS A 121 -15.74 16.79 -7.57
CA HIS A 121 -15.37 18.00 -8.32
C HIS A 121 -15.97 17.99 -9.73
N VAL A 122 -15.89 16.85 -10.44
CA VAL A 122 -16.48 16.69 -11.77
C VAL A 122 -18.00 16.84 -11.71
N LEU A 123 -18.66 16.16 -10.78
CA LEU A 123 -20.11 16.26 -10.59
C LEU A 123 -20.54 17.69 -10.27
N THR A 124 -19.83 18.38 -9.37
CA THR A 124 -20.15 19.78 -9.03
C THR A 124 -20.04 20.67 -10.27
N HIS A 125 -19.00 20.50 -11.06
CA HIS A 125 -18.79 21.25 -12.28
C HIS A 125 -19.90 21.01 -13.33
N GLU A 126 -20.27 19.74 -13.54
CA GLU A 126 -21.36 19.35 -14.45
C GLU A 126 -22.72 19.87 -13.96
N ILE A 127 -23.00 19.78 -12.66
CA ILE A 127 -24.22 20.29 -12.05
C ILE A 127 -24.28 21.84 -12.23
N MET A 128 -23.19 22.55 -11.94
CA MET A 128 -23.15 24.00 -12.11
C MET A 128 -23.33 24.42 -13.55
N ASN A 129 -22.71 23.72 -14.51
CA ASN A 129 -22.85 23.98 -15.94
C ASN A 129 -24.30 23.78 -16.42
N THR A 130 -25.09 22.96 -15.77
CA THR A 130 -26.47 22.67 -16.13
C THR A 130 -27.45 23.58 -15.37
N ILE A 131 -27.20 23.83 -14.08
CA ILE A 131 -28.09 24.64 -13.23
C ILE A 131 -27.95 26.14 -13.52
N ALA A 132 -26.73 26.66 -13.74
CA ALA A 132 -26.49 28.08 -13.96
C ALA A 132 -27.31 28.68 -15.15
N PRO A 133 -27.39 28.02 -16.32
CA PRO A 133 -28.26 28.43 -17.40
C PRO A 133 -29.75 28.43 -17.03
N ILE A 134 -30.20 27.40 -16.27
CA ILE A 134 -31.58 27.29 -15.82
C ILE A 134 -31.96 28.51 -14.96
N ILE A 135 -31.11 28.84 -13.96
CA ILE A 135 -31.33 29.97 -13.07
C ILE A 135 -31.32 31.29 -13.87
N SER A 136 -30.33 31.49 -14.75
CA SER A 136 -30.21 32.68 -15.56
C SER A 136 -31.40 32.92 -16.47
N LEU A 137 -31.86 31.85 -17.15
CA LEU A 137 -33.04 31.92 -18.01
C LEU A 137 -34.30 32.14 -17.21
N SER A 138 -34.48 31.48 -16.08
CA SER A 138 -35.63 31.70 -15.20
C SER A 138 -35.73 33.14 -14.72
N GLN A 139 -34.59 33.75 -14.30
CA GLN A 139 -34.52 35.13 -13.90
C GLN A 139 -34.87 36.08 -15.06
N THR A 140 -34.34 35.82 -16.25
CA THR A 140 -34.61 36.66 -17.45
C THR A 140 -36.07 36.57 -17.84
N LEU A 141 -36.68 35.38 -17.83
CA LEU A 141 -38.08 35.22 -18.15
C LEU A 141 -39.01 35.89 -17.12
N SER A 142 -38.63 35.84 -15.84
CA SER A 142 -39.38 36.55 -14.79
C SER A 142 -39.30 38.07 -14.90
N ALA A 143 -38.19 38.60 -15.38
CA ALA A 143 -38.01 40.07 -15.56
C ALA A 143 -38.72 40.64 -16.79
N TYR A 144 -38.96 39.82 -17.83
CA TYR A 144 -39.56 40.29 -19.10
C TYR A 144 -40.68 39.34 -19.57
N PRO A 145 -41.86 39.34 -18.92
CA PRO A 145 -42.94 38.40 -19.16
C PRO A 145 -43.69 38.61 -20.49
N ASP A 146 -43.60 39.76 -21.12
CA ASP A 146 -44.43 40.15 -22.27
C ASP A 146 -43.96 39.65 -23.66
N ASN A 147 -42.90 38.87 -23.74
CA ASN A 147 -42.38 38.37 -25.03
C ASN A 147 -42.60 36.86 -25.18
N SER A 148 -43.75 36.48 -25.71
CA SER A 148 -44.20 35.10 -25.84
C SER A 148 -43.20 34.18 -26.59
N GLU A 149 -42.50 34.65 -27.60
CA GLU A 149 -41.54 33.85 -28.39
C GLU A 149 -40.25 33.61 -27.58
N LYS A 150 -39.74 34.63 -26.89
CA LYS A 150 -38.55 34.46 -26.03
C LYS A 150 -38.86 33.59 -24.80
N THR A 151 -40.07 33.69 -24.28
CA THR A 151 -40.53 32.88 -23.16
C THR A 151 -40.57 31.40 -23.54
N LEU A 152 -41.14 31.05 -24.69
CA LEU A 152 -41.18 29.70 -25.20
C LEU A 152 -39.78 29.10 -25.44
N ARG A 153 -38.87 29.88 -26.08
CA ARG A 153 -37.46 29.44 -26.26
C ARG A 153 -36.75 29.23 -24.94
N GLY A 154 -36.91 30.13 -23.98
CA GLY A 154 -36.31 29.98 -22.63
C GLY A 154 -36.78 28.75 -21.89
N LEU A 155 -38.09 28.46 -21.94
CA LEU A 155 -38.67 27.27 -21.34
C LEU A 155 -38.15 25.97 -21.98
N HIS A 156 -37.99 25.93 -23.32
CA HIS A 156 -37.39 24.78 -24.01
C HIS A 156 -35.94 24.52 -23.58
N ILE A 157 -35.13 25.58 -23.41
CA ILE A 157 -33.76 25.43 -22.93
C ILE A 157 -33.73 24.93 -21.48
N ILE A 158 -34.58 25.46 -20.60
CA ILE A 158 -34.69 25.00 -19.21
C ILE A 158 -35.07 23.52 -19.18
N GLN A 159 -36.05 23.11 -19.98
CA GLN A 159 -36.47 21.72 -20.09
C GLN A 159 -35.32 20.82 -20.53
N ALA A 160 -34.65 21.18 -21.64
CA ALA A 160 -33.54 20.42 -22.19
C ALA A 160 -32.36 20.27 -21.19
N GLN A 161 -32.06 21.33 -20.41
CA GLN A 161 -31.03 21.27 -19.39
C GLN A 161 -31.46 20.42 -18.17
N SER A 162 -32.75 20.46 -17.80
CA SER A 162 -33.28 19.64 -16.70
C SER A 162 -33.30 18.14 -17.06
N GLU A 163 -33.59 17.80 -18.31
CA GLU A 163 -33.55 16.42 -18.81
C GLU A 163 -32.12 15.84 -18.85
N ARG A 164 -31.08 16.66 -18.89
CA ARG A 164 -29.68 16.22 -18.80
C ARG A 164 -29.22 15.91 -17.39
N LEU A 165 -29.99 16.32 -16.37
CA LEU A 165 -29.71 16.05 -14.94
C LEU A 165 -30.37 14.75 -14.43
N LEU A 166 -31.33 14.19 -15.20
CA LEU A 166 -32.00 12.94 -14.90
C LEU A 166 -31.31 11.74 -15.54
#